data_669307a2654d0b738a58f40071cf6a2a
#
_entry.id   669307a2654d0b738a58f40071cf6a2a
#
_cell.length_a   1.000
_cell.length_b   1.000
_cell.length_c   1.000
_cell.angle_alpha   90.00
_cell.angle_beta   90.00
_cell.angle_gamma   90.00
#
_symmetry.space_group_name_H-M   'P 1'
#
loop_
_entity.id
_entity.type
_entity.pdbx_description
1 polymer ?
#
loop_
_entity_poly.entity_id
_entity_poly.type
_entity_poly.pdbx_seq_one_letter_code
_entity_poly.pdbx_strand_id
1 'polypeptide(L)'
;MHIDRKVLSDLREVMEDGYLQLLETFLEDSERRLNQLHKARDADELGMAAHSFKGSSSNMGAVGLAALCQQLEERVRQQHLYGIEDLINRIDQEYLVVQRYYRSERQRVSAQ
;
A
#
# COMPACT_ATOMS: atom_id res chain seq x y z
N MET A 1 -3.47 6.62 -11.87
CA MET A 1 -2.03 6.52 -11.56
C MET A 1 -1.83 5.49 -10.46
N HIS A 2 -0.92 4.55 -10.66
CA HIS A 2 -0.61 3.53 -9.65
C HIS A 2 0.56 3.95 -8.77
N ILE A 3 1.60 4.49 -9.38
CA ILE A 3 2.85 4.80 -8.68
C ILE A 3 3.27 6.23 -9.03
N ASP A 4 3.64 7.00 -8.02
CA ASP A 4 4.25 8.31 -8.21
C ASP A 4 5.77 8.13 -8.22
N ARG A 5 6.35 8.13 -9.42
CA ARG A 5 7.77 7.89 -9.61
C ARG A 5 8.64 8.99 -9.01
N LYS A 6 8.10 10.20 -8.89
CA LYS A 6 8.85 11.30 -8.27
C LYS A 6 9.10 11.02 -6.80
N VAL A 7 8.12 10.46 -6.10
CA VAL A 7 8.29 10.06 -4.70
C VAL A 7 9.44 9.05 -4.58
N LEU A 8 9.47 8.04 -5.44
CA LEU A 8 10.53 7.03 -5.41
C LEU A 8 11.89 7.64 -5.74
N SER A 9 11.94 8.53 -6.73
CA SER A 9 13.19 9.21 -7.10
C SER A 9 13.73 10.03 -5.93
N ASP A 10 12.86 10.76 -5.24
CA ASP A 10 13.23 11.56 -4.09
C ASP A 10 13.72 10.68 -2.93
N LEU A 11 13.02 9.57 -2.68
CA LEU A 11 13.41 8.61 -1.64
C LEU A 11 14.78 8.00 -1.93
N ARG A 12 15.01 7.62 -3.18
CA ARG A 12 16.29 7.05 -3.61
C ARG A 12 17.43 8.03 -3.34
N GLU A 13 17.22 9.30 -3.67
CA GLU A 13 18.22 10.34 -3.47
C GLU A 13 18.53 10.56 -1.99
N VAL A 14 17.48 10.58 -1.15
CA VAL A 14 17.64 10.84 0.30
C VAL A 14 18.19 9.61 1.03
N MET A 15 17.71 8.41 0.68
CA MET A 15 18.05 7.18 1.41
C MET A 15 19.36 6.54 0.96
N GLU A 16 19.81 6.84 -0.25
CA GLU A 16 21.06 6.29 -0.80
C GLU A 16 21.13 4.76 -0.63
N ASP A 17 22.09 4.26 0.12
CA ASP A 17 22.27 2.83 0.35
C ASP A 17 21.09 2.18 1.08
N GLY A 18 20.31 2.97 1.81
CA GLY A 18 19.13 2.48 2.52
C GLY A 18 17.91 2.27 1.65
N TYR A 19 17.94 2.69 0.39
CA TYR A 19 16.79 2.61 -0.48
C TYR A 19 16.35 1.16 -0.75
N LEU A 20 17.30 0.26 -0.97
CA LEU A 20 16.99 -1.16 -1.18
C LEU A 20 16.27 -1.76 0.04
N GLN A 21 16.76 -1.47 1.23
CA GLN A 21 16.12 -1.93 2.46
C GLN A 21 14.72 -1.36 2.61
N LEU A 22 14.51 -0.11 2.22
CA LEU A 22 13.21 0.54 2.27
C LEU A 22 12.21 -0.19 1.36
N LEU A 23 12.62 -0.55 0.15
CA LEU A 23 11.78 -1.30 -0.79
C LEU A 23 11.40 -2.67 -0.21
N GLU A 24 12.37 -3.38 0.35
CA GLU A 24 12.14 -4.69 0.95
C GLU A 24 11.20 -4.61 2.15
N THR A 25 11.39 -3.62 2.99
CA THR A 25 10.53 -3.40 4.16
C THR A 25 9.09 -3.09 3.73
N PHE A 26 8.94 -2.26 2.68
CA PHE A 26 7.61 -1.95 2.19
C PHE A 26 6.89 -3.19 1.64
N LEU A 27 7.60 -4.03 0.90
CA LEU A 27 7.01 -5.26 0.35
C LEU A 27 6.54 -6.20 1.47
N GLU A 28 7.37 -6.42 2.47
CA GLU A 28 7.01 -7.28 3.61
C GLU A 28 5.87 -6.70 4.43
N ASP A 29 5.95 -5.40 4.72
CA ASP A 29 4.95 -4.71 5.52
C ASP A 29 3.60 -4.67 4.81
N SER A 30 3.60 -4.44 3.48
CA SER A 30 2.37 -4.39 2.68
C SER A 30 1.63 -5.71 2.68
N GLU A 31 2.34 -6.82 2.57
CA GLU A 31 1.71 -8.14 2.63
C GLU A 31 1.04 -8.37 3.97
N ARG A 32 1.69 -7.97 5.05
CA ARG A 32 1.14 -8.09 6.38
C ARG A 32 -0.11 -7.21 6.55
N ARG A 33 -0.07 -5.98 6.03
CA ARG A 33 -1.20 -5.06 6.12
C ARG A 33 -2.38 -5.51 5.29
N LEU A 34 -2.13 -6.03 4.07
CA LEU A 34 -3.18 -6.59 3.24
C LEU A 34 -3.86 -7.76 3.96
N ASN A 35 -3.07 -8.62 4.59
CA ASN A 35 -3.58 -9.72 5.36
C ASN A 35 -4.45 -9.26 6.53
N GLN A 36 -4.07 -8.17 7.19
CA GLN A 36 -4.86 -7.57 8.27
C GLN A 36 -6.23 -7.09 7.76
N LEU A 37 -6.30 -6.54 6.55
CA LEU A 37 -7.58 -6.17 5.95
C LEU A 37 -8.49 -7.37 5.81
N HIS A 38 -7.96 -8.48 5.30
CA HIS A 38 -8.75 -9.69 5.08
C HIS A 38 -9.16 -10.38 6.38
N LYS A 39 -8.38 -10.23 7.43
CA LYS A 39 -8.64 -10.88 8.72
C LYS A 39 -9.39 -10.00 9.72
N ALA A 40 -9.72 -8.78 9.35
CA ALA A 40 -10.44 -7.87 10.25
C ALA A 40 -11.78 -8.47 10.64
N ARG A 41 -12.08 -8.49 11.95
CA ARG A 41 -13.26 -9.13 12.50
C ARG A 41 -14.42 -8.16 12.64
N ASP A 42 -14.15 -6.87 12.65
CA ASP A 42 -15.16 -5.83 12.78
C ASP A 42 -14.74 -4.56 12.04
N ALA A 43 -15.63 -3.58 12.02
CA ALA A 43 -15.42 -2.33 11.31
C ALA A 43 -14.24 -1.54 11.90
N ASP A 44 -14.05 -1.56 13.20
CA ASP A 44 -12.96 -0.83 13.84
C ASP A 44 -11.59 -1.40 13.40
N GLU A 45 -11.45 -2.71 13.43
CA GLU A 45 -10.20 -3.35 12.95
C GLU A 45 -9.95 -3.05 11.48
N LEU A 46 -11.00 -3.11 10.66
CA LEU A 46 -10.90 -2.84 9.24
C LEU A 46 -10.47 -1.39 8.98
N GLY A 47 -11.07 -0.45 9.69
CA GLY A 47 -10.73 0.97 9.56
C GLY A 47 -9.30 1.26 9.97
N MET A 48 -8.81 0.64 11.05
CA MET A 48 -7.44 0.80 11.52
C MET A 48 -6.44 0.23 10.50
N ALA A 49 -6.74 -0.95 9.96
CA ALA A 49 -5.89 -1.58 8.95
C ALA A 49 -5.82 -0.71 7.68
N ALA A 50 -6.97 -0.20 7.23
CA ALA A 50 -7.03 0.67 6.06
C ALA A 50 -6.24 1.96 6.28
N HIS A 51 -6.36 2.56 7.46
CA HIS A 51 -5.63 3.79 7.80
C HIS A 51 -4.13 3.57 7.76
N SER A 52 -3.65 2.51 8.40
CA SER A 52 -2.23 2.17 8.44
C SER A 52 -1.68 1.89 7.03
N PHE A 53 -2.43 1.13 6.25
CA PHE A 53 -2.02 0.77 4.89
C PHE A 53 -2.01 2.00 3.97
N LYS A 54 -2.97 2.89 4.15
CA LYS A 54 -2.99 4.18 3.43
C LYS A 54 -1.70 4.95 3.69
N GLY A 55 -1.31 5.07 4.96
CA GLY A 55 -0.11 5.83 5.35
C GLY A 55 1.15 5.27 4.73
N SER A 56 1.37 3.96 4.85
CA SER A 56 2.58 3.33 4.32
C SER A 56 2.62 3.39 2.79
N SER A 57 1.48 3.20 2.13
CA SER A 57 1.38 3.26 0.67
C SER A 57 1.67 4.67 0.15
N SER A 58 1.10 5.68 0.81
CA SER A 58 1.31 7.07 0.44
C SER A 58 2.78 7.47 0.57
N ASN A 59 3.43 7.08 1.66
CA ASN A 59 4.84 7.40 1.92
C ASN A 59 5.76 6.81 0.85
N MET A 60 5.37 5.70 0.27
CA MET A 60 6.18 5.03 -0.76
C MET A 60 5.80 5.41 -2.18
N GLY A 61 4.81 6.28 -2.36
CA GLY A 61 4.38 6.69 -3.69
C GLY A 61 3.41 5.73 -4.35
N ALA A 62 2.86 4.75 -3.63
CA ALA A 62 1.83 3.85 -4.15
C ALA A 62 0.47 4.54 -4.06
N VAL A 63 0.29 5.58 -4.88
CA VAL A 63 -0.82 6.53 -4.74
C VAL A 63 -2.18 5.91 -5.08
N GLY A 64 -2.22 4.98 -6.04
CA GLY A 64 -3.47 4.28 -6.36
C GLY A 64 -3.94 3.41 -5.22
N LEU A 65 -3.02 2.68 -4.61
CA LEU A 65 -3.31 1.85 -3.44
C LEU A 65 -3.73 2.71 -2.25
N ALA A 66 -3.01 3.81 -2.02
CA ALA A 66 -3.34 4.75 -0.94
C ALA A 66 -4.75 5.32 -1.11
N ALA A 67 -5.13 5.67 -2.34
CA ALA A 67 -6.47 6.20 -2.64
C ALA A 67 -7.57 5.18 -2.34
N LEU A 68 -7.37 3.92 -2.68
CA LEU A 68 -8.33 2.86 -2.39
C LEU A 68 -8.45 2.60 -0.88
N CYS A 69 -7.34 2.61 -0.17
CA CYS A 69 -7.35 2.49 1.28
C CYS A 69 -8.06 3.67 1.94
N GLN A 70 -7.89 4.88 1.37
CA GLN A 70 -8.62 6.07 1.82
C GLN A 70 -10.12 5.88 1.66
N GLN A 71 -10.57 5.36 0.52
CA GLN A 71 -11.97 5.09 0.29
C GLN A 71 -12.53 4.08 1.31
N LEU A 72 -11.76 3.05 1.61
CA LEU A 72 -12.17 2.04 2.59
C LEU A 72 -12.29 2.65 3.99
N GLU A 73 -11.29 3.42 4.40
CA GLU A 73 -11.29 4.12 5.68
C GLU A 73 -12.51 5.03 5.81
N GLU A 74 -12.82 5.76 4.75
CA GLU A 74 -13.96 6.68 4.68
C GLU A 74 -15.28 5.94 4.80
N ARG A 75 -15.44 4.82 4.07
CA ARG A 75 -16.63 3.99 4.13
C ARG A 75 -16.88 3.46 5.53
N VAL A 76 -15.82 3.01 6.20
CA VAL A 76 -15.92 2.52 7.57
C VAL A 76 -16.34 3.64 8.51
N ARG A 77 -15.74 4.83 8.37
CA ARG A 77 -16.07 5.98 9.23
C ARG A 77 -17.52 6.39 9.07
N GLN A 78 -18.06 6.33 7.85
CA GLN A 78 -19.44 6.66 7.55
C GLN A 78 -20.41 5.52 7.83
N GLN A 79 -19.89 4.36 8.26
CA GLN A 79 -20.68 3.16 8.52
C GLN A 79 -21.41 2.65 7.27
N HIS A 80 -20.87 2.93 6.08
CA HIS A 80 -21.39 2.47 4.78
C HIS A 80 -20.67 1.19 4.37
N LEU A 81 -21.04 0.08 4.98
CA LEU A 81 -20.34 -1.18 4.78
C LEU A 81 -20.88 -2.04 3.63
N TYR A 82 -21.97 -1.60 3.01
CA TYR A 82 -22.56 -2.31 1.87
C TYR A 82 -21.60 -2.28 0.69
N GLY A 83 -21.33 -3.46 0.10
CA GLY A 83 -20.46 -3.56 -1.07
C GLY A 83 -18.97 -3.41 -0.76
N ILE A 84 -18.58 -3.46 0.51
CA ILE A 84 -17.22 -3.21 0.94
C ILE A 84 -16.26 -4.30 0.41
N GLU A 85 -16.78 -5.51 0.14
CA GLU A 85 -15.99 -6.61 -0.43
C GLU A 85 -15.44 -6.26 -1.81
N ASP A 86 -16.21 -5.54 -2.62
CA ASP A 86 -15.76 -5.09 -3.94
C ASP A 86 -14.58 -4.13 -3.81
N LEU A 87 -14.63 -3.24 -2.82
CA LEU A 87 -13.55 -2.30 -2.59
C LEU A 87 -12.29 -3.03 -2.12
N ILE A 88 -12.43 -4.01 -1.24
CA ILE A 88 -11.30 -4.83 -0.78
C ILE A 88 -10.70 -5.61 -1.95
N ASN A 89 -11.54 -6.14 -2.84
CA ASN A 89 -11.07 -6.82 -4.06
C ASN A 89 -10.27 -5.88 -4.95
N ARG A 90 -10.70 -4.62 -5.07
CA ARG A 90 -9.96 -3.61 -5.84
C ARG A 90 -8.62 -3.31 -5.19
N ILE A 91 -8.55 -3.30 -3.87
CA ILE A 91 -7.28 -3.13 -3.15
C ILE A 91 -6.35 -4.31 -3.45
N ASP A 92 -6.87 -5.54 -3.45
CA ASP A 92 -6.08 -6.73 -3.80
C ASP A 92 -5.49 -6.61 -5.20
N GLN A 93 -6.30 -6.20 -6.17
CA GLN A 93 -5.87 -6.07 -7.56
C GLN A 93 -4.83 -4.96 -7.71
N GLU A 94 -5.05 -3.83 -7.05
CA GLU A 94 -4.08 -2.73 -7.09
C GLU A 94 -2.77 -3.14 -6.42
N TYR A 95 -2.86 -3.91 -5.33
CA TYR A 95 -1.65 -4.40 -4.65
C TYR A 95 -0.81 -5.28 -5.56
N LEU A 96 -1.41 -6.09 -6.43
CA LEU A 96 -0.64 -6.90 -7.38
C LEU A 96 0.19 -6.03 -8.32
N VAL A 97 -0.37 -4.91 -8.78
CA VAL A 97 0.35 -3.94 -9.62
C VAL A 97 1.51 -3.33 -8.83
N VAL A 98 1.23 -2.90 -7.61
CA VAL A 98 2.23 -2.30 -6.70
C VAL A 98 3.34 -3.29 -6.40
N GLN A 99 2.99 -4.51 -6.03
CA GLN A 99 3.96 -5.56 -5.69
C GLN A 99 4.90 -5.82 -6.86
N ARG A 100 4.35 -5.94 -8.07
CA ARG A 100 5.15 -6.18 -9.28
C ARG A 100 6.12 -5.02 -9.52
N TYR A 101 5.65 -3.79 -9.39
CA TYR A 101 6.47 -2.61 -9.61
C TYR A 101 7.62 -2.53 -8.61
N TYR A 102 7.34 -2.71 -7.31
CA TYR A 102 8.36 -2.58 -6.27
C TYR A 102 9.34 -3.75 -6.29
N ARG A 103 8.91 -4.95 -6.66
CA ARG A 103 9.82 -6.08 -6.88
C ARG A 103 10.77 -5.82 -8.05
N SER A 104 10.25 -5.26 -9.12
CA SER A 104 11.06 -4.88 -10.27
C SER A 104 12.06 -3.78 -9.90
N GLU A 105 11.63 -2.79 -9.17
CA GLU A 105 12.50 -1.71 -8.69
C GLU A 105 13.59 -2.24 -7.77
N ARG A 106 13.23 -3.16 -6.85
CA ARG A 106 14.20 -3.80 -5.95
C ARG A 106 15.27 -4.54 -6.74
N GLN A 107 14.86 -5.28 -7.75
CA GLN A 107 15.78 -6.03 -8.59
C GLN A 107 16.71 -5.09 -9.37
N ARG A 108 16.16 -4.03 -9.93
CA ARG A 108 16.92 -3.03 -10.68
C ARG A 108 17.98 -2.36 -9.79
N VAL A 109 17.60 -2.00 -8.59
CA VAL A 109 18.50 -1.33 -7.63
C VAL A 109 19.59 -2.28 -7.15
N SER A 110 19.25 -3.54 -6.85
CA SER A 110 20.24 -4.50 -6.36
C SER A 110 21.21 -4.96 -7.45
N ALA A 111 20.90 -4.75 -8.73
CA ALA A 111 21.78 -5.08 -9.85
C ALA A 111 22.82 -3.99 -10.14
N GLN A 112 22.73 -2.84 -9.47
CA GLN A 112 23.67 -1.71 -9.69
C GLN A 112 24.98 -1.85 -8.88
#